data_821232106cde58731348c04328512ebd
#
_entry.id   821232106cde58731348c04328512ebd
#
_cell.length_a   1.000
_cell.length_b   1.000
_cell.length_c   1.000
_cell.angle_alpha   90.00
_cell.angle_beta   90.00
_cell.angle_gamma   90.00
#
_symmetry.space_group_name_H-M   'P 1'
#
loop_
_entity.id
_entity.type
_entity.pdbx_description
1 polymer ?
#
loop_
_entity_poly.entity_id
_entity_poly.type
_entity_poly.pdbx_seq_one_letter_code
_entity_poly.pdbx_strand_id
1 'polypeptide(L)'
;MEEIFPGVYKENGNLYTKDENLEPWNPFVSKPAAAILKGLKNFPLRKGMKILYLGAAHGTTVAHFSNILGEGIIYAVEFSSKVIQKLLEKAKNKENIVPLLEDARFPENYGWIGKIDLIYEDIAQRDQILILKRNSVFLKKDGYFMLALKAKAIDSVRDVKEIYSEALKELSKNFEILETINLEPYEKDHLFILGKNSKH
;
A
#
# COMPACT_ATOMS: atom_id res chain seq x y z
N MET A 1 -19.17 -13.62 11.52
CA MET A 1 -17.93 -13.06 10.92
C MET A 1 -17.63 -13.83 9.64
N GLU A 2 -17.40 -13.12 8.54
CA GLU A 2 -17.15 -13.66 7.20
C GLU A 2 -15.74 -13.31 6.74
N GLU A 3 -14.99 -14.25 6.16
CA GLU A 3 -13.73 -13.96 5.49
C GLU A 3 -14.04 -13.46 4.07
N ILE A 4 -13.81 -12.18 3.82
CA ILE A 4 -14.13 -11.52 2.53
C ILE A 4 -12.96 -11.50 1.54
N PHE A 5 -11.73 -11.55 2.06
CA PHE A 5 -10.47 -11.80 1.34
C PHE A 5 -9.56 -12.63 2.22
N PRO A 6 -8.58 -13.36 1.67
CA PRO A 6 -7.65 -14.15 2.48
C PRO A 6 -7.05 -13.34 3.64
N GLY A 7 -7.32 -13.74 4.88
CA GLY A 7 -6.86 -13.05 6.09
C GLY A 7 -7.59 -11.76 6.45
N VAL A 8 -8.65 -11.37 5.71
CA VAL A 8 -9.49 -10.19 5.99
C VAL A 8 -10.91 -10.62 6.30
N TYR A 9 -11.36 -10.26 7.48
CA TYR A 9 -12.67 -10.63 8.01
C TYR A 9 -13.58 -9.42 8.13
N LYS A 10 -14.89 -9.63 7.96
CA LYS A 10 -15.92 -8.60 8.11
C LYS A 10 -17.03 -9.07 9.06
N GLU A 11 -17.41 -8.19 9.97
CA GLU A 11 -18.53 -8.42 10.88
C GLU A 11 -19.19 -7.09 11.24
N ASN A 12 -20.53 -7.02 11.11
CA ASN A 12 -21.32 -5.82 11.43
C ASN A 12 -20.76 -4.53 10.80
N GLY A 13 -20.25 -4.61 9.56
CA GLY A 13 -19.69 -3.48 8.84
C GLY A 13 -18.23 -3.13 9.17
N ASN A 14 -17.64 -3.76 10.18
CA ASN A 14 -16.25 -3.56 10.58
C ASN A 14 -15.33 -4.59 9.94
N LEU A 15 -14.08 -4.18 9.69
CA LEU A 15 -13.01 -5.05 9.18
C LEU A 15 -12.08 -5.49 10.30
N TYR A 16 -11.53 -6.68 10.12
CA TYR A 16 -10.55 -7.27 11.03
C TYR A 16 -9.48 -8.00 10.22
N THR A 17 -8.27 -8.08 10.77
CA THR A 17 -7.24 -9.04 10.38
C THR A 17 -6.93 -9.94 11.54
N LYS A 18 -6.32 -11.10 11.30
CA LYS A 18 -6.06 -12.08 12.35
C LYS A 18 -4.58 -12.43 12.39
N ASP A 19 -4.00 -12.25 13.56
CA ASP A 19 -2.77 -12.88 13.98
C ASP A 19 -3.12 -13.96 15.02
N GLU A 20 -2.59 -13.91 16.24
CA GLU A 20 -3.09 -14.73 17.34
C GLU A 20 -4.53 -14.35 17.70
N ASN A 21 -4.84 -13.05 17.69
CA ASN A 21 -6.15 -12.47 17.96
C ASN A 21 -6.69 -11.70 16.76
N LEU A 22 -8.00 -11.45 16.77
CA LEU A 22 -8.64 -10.55 15.82
C LEU A 22 -8.28 -9.09 16.15
N GLU A 23 -7.70 -8.39 15.18
CA GLU A 23 -7.34 -6.98 15.26
C GLU A 23 -8.30 -6.13 14.41
N PRO A 24 -9.03 -5.17 14.99
CA PRO A 24 -9.90 -4.27 14.24
C PRO A 24 -9.09 -3.43 13.24
N TRP A 25 -9.53 -3.44 11.97
CA TRP A 25 -8.88 -2.69 10.91
C TRP A 25 -9.66 -1.42 10.56
N ASN A 26 -9.26 -0.31 11.15
CA ASN A 26 -9.98 0.95 11.06
C ASN A 26 -9.77 1.64 9.71
N PRO A 27 -10.85 1.89 8.91
CA PRO A 27 -10.76 2.54 7.60
C PRO A 27 -10.38 4.03 7.66
N PHE A 28 -10.55 4.69 8.79
CA PHE A 28 -10.17 6.10 8.98
C PHE A 28 -8.66 6.32 9.18
N VAL A 29 -7.90 5.25 9.36
CA VAL A 29 -6.44 5.31 9.55
C VAL A 29 -5.69 4.37 8.61
N SER A 30 -6.42 3.67 7.72
CA SER A 30 -5.84 2.72 6.77
C SER A 30 -6.58 2.75 5.43
N LYS A 31 -5.93 3.26 4.42
CA LYS A 31 -6.52 3.43 3.08
C LYS A 31 -6.91 2.11 2.40
N PRO A 32 -6.17 0.99 2.55
CA PRO A 32 -6.65 -0.29 2.06
C PRO A 32 -7.95 -0.75 2.72
N ALA A 33 -8.11 -0.54 4.04
CA ALA A 33 -9.37 -0.84 4.72
C ALA A 33 -10.51 0.03 4.20
N ALA A 34 -10.27 1.33 3.98
CA ALA A 34 -11.23 2.24 3.36
C ALA A 34 -11.62 1.75 1.96
N ALA A 35 -10.66 1.36 1.12
CA ALA A 35 -10.90 0.86 -0.23
C ALA A 35 -11.76 -0.41 -0.20
N ILE A 36 -11.49 -1.35 0.69
CA ILE A 36 -12.28 -2.58 0.86
C ILE A 36 -13.73 -2.25 1.25
N LEU A 37 -13.95 -1.38 2.24
CA LEU A 37 -15.30 -0.97 2.63
C LEU A 37 -16.02 -0.17 1.55
N LYS A 38 -15.30 0.52 0.68
CA LYS A 38 -15.83 1.24 -0.49
C LYS A 38 -16.10 0.33 -1.69
N GLY A 39 -15.88 -0.97 -1.55
CA GLY A 39 -16.26 -1.96 -2.56
C GLY A 39 -15.14 -2.39 -3.50
N LEU A 40 -13.87 -2.31 -3.08
CA LEU A 40 -12.76 -2.94 -3.80
C LEU A 40 -13.06 -4.42 -3.98
N LYS A 41 -13.03 -4.91 -5.23
CA LYS A 41 -13.41 -6.28 -5.59
C LYS A 41 -12.24 -7.25 -5.55
N ASN A 42 -11.04 -6.75 -5.86
CA ASN A 42 -9.82 -7.54 -5.89
C ASN A 42 -8.84 -6.96 -4.86
N PHE A 43 -8.52 -7.74 -3.84
CA PHE A 43 -7.49 -7.40 -2.88
C PHE A 43 -6.37 -8.45 -3.01
N PRO A 44 -5.20 -8.09 -3.59
CA PRO A 44 -4.22 -9.07 -4.04
C PRO A 44 -3.36 -9.66 -2.92
N LEU A 45 -3.41 -9.11 -1.72
CA LEU A 45 -2.56 -9.52 -0.61
C LEU A 45 -2.89 -10.94 -0.13
N ARG A 46 -1.87 -11.79 0.03
CA ARG A 46 -2.01 -13.21 0.41
C ARG A 46 -0.85 -13.69 1.26
N LYS A 47 -1.08 -14.79 1.97
CA LYS A 47 -0.04 -15.48 2.75
C LYS A 47 1.19 -15.80 1.89
N GLY A 48 2.38 -15.60 2.44
CA GLY A 48 3.65 -15.92 1.82
C GLY A 48 4.20 -14.93 0.79
N MET A 49 3.46 -13.84 0.48
CA MET A 49 3.95 -12.83 -0.45
C MET A 49 5.12 -12.01 0.12
N LYS A 50 5.98 -11.54 -0.78
CA LYS A 50 6.97 -10.49 -0.51
C LYS A 50 6.42 -9.16 -0.99
N ILE A 51 6.33 -8.18 -0.11
CA ILE A 51 5.83 -6.84 -0.45
C ILE A 51 6.83 -5.74 -0.13
N LEU A 52 6.80 -4.70 -0.94
CA LEU A 52 7.48 -3.45 -0.69
C LEU A 52 6.43 -2.40 -0.31
N TYR A 53 6.52 -1.90 0.89
CA TYR A 53 5.63 -0.86 1.41
C TYR A 53 6.38 0.48 1.43
N LEU A 54 5.95 1.43 0.62
CA LEU A 54 6.53 2.76 0.50
C LEU A 54 5.72 3.78 1.30
N GLY A 55 6.36 4.45 2.26
CA GLY A 55 5.71 5.37 3.18
C GLY A 55 5.05 4.65 4.36
N ALA A 56 5.80 3.79 5.05
CA ALA A 56 5.30 2.93 6.11
C ALA A 56 4.87 3.67 7.37
N ALA A 57 5.32 4.90 7.58
CA ALA A 57 5.01 5.77 8.71
C ALA A 57 5.14 5.05 10.06
N HIS A 58 4.10 5.08 10.90
CA HIS A 58 4.08 4.42 12.20
C HIS A 58 3.76 2.91 12.13
N GLY A 59 3.60 2.34 10.93
CA GLY A 59 3.35 0.92 10.73
C GLY A 59 1.93 0.44 11.06
N THR A 60 0.93 1.31 11.12
CA THR A 60 -0.45 0.89 11.41
C THR A 60 -0.99 -0.06 10.35
N THR A 61 -0.97 0.32 9.08
CA THR A 61 -1.37 -0.56 7.97
C THR A 61 -0.39 -1.73 7.78
N VAL A 62 0.91 -1.50 8.00
CA VAL A 62 1.95 -2.54 7.94
C VAL A 62 1.62 -3.71 8.88
N ALA A 63 1.14 -3.44 10.10
CA ALA A 63 0.78 -4.48 11.06
C ALA A 63 -0.37 -5.37 10.54
N HIS A 64 -1.39 -4.79 9.93
CA HIS A 64 -2.48 -5.55 9.30
C HIS A 64 -2.00 -6.36 8.09
N PHE A 65 -1.13 -5.80 7.27
CA PHE A 65 -0.52 -6.54 6.16
C PHE A 65 0.33 -7.71 6.69
N SER A 66 1.07 -7.51 7.77
CA SER A 66 1.84 -8.56 8.45
C SER A 66 0.94 -9.73 8.86
N ASN A 67 -0.23 -9.46 9.45
CA ASN A 67 -1.19 -10.48 9.84
C ASN A 67 -1.68 -11.30 8.64
N ILE A 68 -1.98 -10.64 7.52
CA ILE A 68 -2.46 -11.29 6.29
C ILE A 68 -1.37 -12.14 5.64
N LEU A 69 -0.14 -11.63 5.64
CA LEU A 69 1.00 -12.31 4.98
C LEU A 69 1.49 -13.54 5.73
N GLY A 70 1.35 -13.60 7.04
CA GLY A 70 1.87 -14.70 7.86
C GLY A 70 3.37 -14.91 7.62
N GLU A 71 3.73 -15.94 6.86
CA GLU A 71 5.13 -16.30 6.53
C GLU A 71 5.76 -15.44 5.43
N GLY A 72 5.03 -14.46 4.88
CA GLY A 72 5.55 -13.51 3.89
C GLY A 72 6.52 -12.50 4.50
N ILE A 73 6.97 -11.52 3.69
CA ILE A 73 7.89 -10.47 4.15
C ILE A 73 7.39 -9.10 3.68
N ILE A 74 7.48 -8.12 4.58
CA ILE A 74 7.22 -6.70 4.29
C ILE A 74 8.53 -5.92 4.41
N TYR A 75 9.03 -5.39 3.30
CA TYR A 75 10.06 -4.36 3.31
C TYR A 75 9.38 -3.00 3.46
N ALA A 76 9.45 -2.42 4.65
CA ALA A 76 8.71 -1.22 5.04
C ALA A 76 9.61 0.01 5.02
N VAL A 77 9.54 0.78 3.93
CA VAL A 77 10.37 1.96 3.70
C VAL A 77 9.73 3.19 4.34
N GLU A 78 10.49 3.88 5.19
CA GLU A 78 10.15 5.15 5.81
C GLU A 78 11.40 6.04 5.87
N PHE A 79 11.29 7.28 5.36
CA PHE A 79 12.46 8.16 5.28
C PHE A 79 12.72 8.98 6.57
N SER A 80 11.70 9.14 7.41
CA SER A 80 11.80 9.93 8.64
C SER A 80 12.35 9.11 9.80
N SER A 81 13.54 9.42 10.25
CA SER A 81 14.19 8.78 11.41
C SER A 81 13.38 8.92 12.71
N LYS A 82 12.57 9.97 12.82
CA LYS A 82 11.67 10.18 13.97
C LYS A 82 10.43 9.29 13.89
N VAL A 83 9.85 9.17 12.69
CA VAL A 83 8.59 8.45 12.47
C VAL A 83 8.80 6.94 12.53
N ILE A 84 9.91 6.43 11.96
CA ILE A 84 10.22 5.00 11.89
C ILE A 84 10.35 4.33 13.27
N GLN A 85 10.60 5.09 14.34
CA GLN A 85 10.77 4.51 15.70
C GLN A 85 9.57 3.65 16.11
N LYS A 86 8.34 4.09 15.82
CA LYS A 86 7.12 3.31 16.10
C LYS A 86 6.98 2.07 15.22
N LEU A 87 7.45 2.14 13.98
CA LEU A 87 7.51 0.97 13.09
C LEU A 87 8.51 -0.06 13.61
N LEU A 88 9.68 0.38 14.09
CA LEU A 88 10.68 -0.49 14.71
C LEU A 88 10.14 -1.20 15.96
N GLU A 89 9.37 -0.50 16.79
CA GLU A 89 8.70 -1.10 17.96
C GLU A 89 7.72 -2.22 17.55
N LYS A 90 6.93 -1.99 16.49
CA LYS A 90 6.01 -3.00 15.95
C LYS A 90 6.75 -4.21 15.37
N ALA A 91 7.85 -3.98 14.66
CA ALA A 91 8.65 -5.03 14.06
C ALA A 91 9.31 -5.95 15.08
N LYS A 92 9.54 -5.50 16.32
CA LYS A 92 10.03 -6.38 17.39
C LYS A 92 9.12 -7.58 17.69
N ASN A 93 7.83 -7.42 17.47
CA ASN A 93 6.81 -8.43 17.74
C ASN A 93 6.26 -9.11 16.46
N LYS A 94 6.81 -8.76 15.29
CA LYS A 94 6.36 -9.27 13.99
C LYS A 94 7.57 -9.51 13.09
N GLU A 95 8.07 -10.74 13.11
CA GLU A 95 9.31 -11.15 12.43
C GLU A 95 9.29 -10.96 10.91
N ASN A 96 8.10 -10.84 10.32
CA ASN A 96 7.92 -10.64 8.90
C ASN A 96 7.92 -9.17 8.46
N ILE A 97 8.18 -8.21 9.36
CA ILE A 97 8.35 -6.80 9.05
C ILE A 97 9.84 -6.44 9.07
N VAL A 98 10.34 -5.93 7.95
CA VAL A 98 11.71 -5.44 7.79
C VAL A 98 11.67 -3.93 7.58
N PRO A 99 11.85 -3.11 8.64
CA PRO A 99 11.88 -1.66 8.53
C PRO A 99 13.14 -1.19 7.79
N LEU A 100 12.97 -0.26 6.85
CA LEU A 100 14.06 0.34 6.09
C LEU A 100 14.01 1.87 6.26
N LEU A 101 15.02 2.45 6.90
CA LEU A 101 15.18 3.90 6.99
C LEU A 101 15.80 4.40 5.68
N GLU A 102 14.97 4.58 4.67
CA GLU A 102 15.40 4.92 3.32
C GLU A 102 14.41 5.87 2.64
N ASP A 103 14.87 6.59 1.63
CA ASP A 103 14.02 7.42 0.79
C ASP A 103 13.55 6.61 -0.43
N ALA A 104 12.25 6.45 -0.58
CA ALA A 104 11.64 5.69 -1.68
C ALA A 104 11.94 6.25 -3.09
N ARG A 105 12.49 7.47 -3.19
CA ARG A 105 12.97 8.05 -4.44
C ARG A 105 14.26 7.40 -4.96
N PHE A 106 14.99 6.69 -4.09
CA PHE A 106 16.28 6.07 -4.36
C PHE A 106 16.24 4.56 -4.15
N PRO A 107 15.52 3.81 -5.02
CA PRO A 107 15.35 2.35 -4.89
C PRO A 107 16.68 1.57 -4.91
N GLU A 108 17.73 2.14 -5.47
CA GLU A 108 19.09 1.58 -5.48
C GLU A 108 19.64 1.31 -4.06
N ASN A 109 19.21 2.07 -3.05
CA ASN A 109 19.67 1.90 -1.67
C ASN A 109 19.20 0.58 -1.04
N TYR A 110 18.11 0.01 -1.55
CA TYR A 110 17.56 -1.27 -1.09
C TYR A 110 17.39 -2.31 -2.21
N GLY A 111 18.24 -2.19 -3.26
CA GLY A 111 18.22 -3.13 -4.40
C GLY A 111 18.42 -4.60 -4.04
N TRP A 112 18.97 -4.88 -2.86
CA TRP A 112 19.18 -6.23 -2.33
C TRP A 112 17.91 -6.99 -1.98
N ILE A 113 16.72 -6.34 -1.88
CA ILE A 113 15.45 -7.00 -1.57
C ILE A 113 15.00 -7.99 -2.66
N GLY A 114 15.52 -7.85 -3.88
CA GLY A 114 15.19 -8.70 -5.02
C GLY A 114 13.77 -8.49 -5.55
N LYS A 115 13.22 -9.53 -6.18
CA LYS A 115 11.87 -9.46 -6.76
C LYS A 115 10.79 -9.65 -5.71
N ILE A 116 9.71 -8.87 -5.86
CA ILE A 116 8.57 -8.80 -4.95
C ILE A 116 7.24 -9.04 -5.69
N ASP A 117 6.22 -9.43 -4.96
CA ASP A 117 4.90 -9.75 -5.48
C ASP A 117 3.99 -8.52 -5.57
N LEU A 118 4.15 -7.56 -4.65
CA LEU A 118 3.31 -6.38 -4.55
C LEU A 118 4.07 -5.17 -4.02
N ILE A 119 3.84 -4.00 -4.64
CA ILE A 119 4.17 -2.70 -4.06
C ILE A 119 2.90 -2.07 -3.50
N TYR A 120 2.95 -1.60 -2.25
CA TYR A 120 1.96 -0.67 -1.74
C TYR A 120 2.62 0.69 -1.47
N GLU A 121 2.03 1.76 -2.00
CA GLU A 121 2.53 3.12 -1.82
C GLU A 121 1.49 4.02 -1.17
N ASP A 122 1.89 4.69 -0.07
CA ASP A 122 1.10 5.67 0.67
C ASP A 122 1.96 6.90 1.04
N ILE A 123 2.57 7.52 0.03
CA ILE A 123 3.50 8.65 0.18
C ILE A 123 2.78 9.96 -0.13
N ALA A 124 3.00 10.99 0.69
CA ALA A 124 2.48 12.34 0.46
C ALA A 124 3.52 13.22 -0.24
N GLN A 125 3.90 12.85 -1.47
CA GLN A 125 4.86 13.58 -2.29
C GLN A 125 4.24 13.99 -3.62
N ARG A 126 4.82 15.03 -4.25
CA ARG A 126 4.38 15.51 -5.55
C ARG A 126 4.64 14.47 -6.65
N ASP A 127 5.70 13.72 -6.52
CA ASP A 127 6.22 12.77 -7.51
C ASP A 127 5.83 11.29 -7.23
N GLN A 128 4.68 11.06 -6.54
CA GLN A 128 4.16 9.74 -6.18
C GLN A 128 4.23 8.75 -7.36
N ILE A 129 3.76 9.12 -8.53
CA ILE A 129 3.74 8.24 -9.72
C ILE A 129 5.18 7.89 -10.16
N LEU A 130 6.09 8.85 -10.11
CA LEU A 130 7.50 8.60 -10.46
C LEU A 130 8.16 7.66 -9.45
N ILE A 131 7.85 7.81 -8.17
CA ILE A 131 8.32 6.93 -7.10
C ILE A 131 7.85 5.50 -7.36
N LEU A 132 6.56 5.28 -7.60
CA LEU A 132 6.02 3.97 -7.95
C LEU A 132 6.73 3.37 -9.18
N LYS A 133 6.89 4.16 -10.25
CA LYS A 133 7.57 3.71 -11.47
C LYS A 133 9.02 3.30 -11.24
N ARG A 134 9.77 4.05 -10.45
CA ARG A 134 11.16 3.71 -10.09
C ARG A 134 11.21 2.39 -9.32
N ASN A 135 10.33 2.22 -8.35
CA ASN A 135 10.26 1.02 -7.53
C ASN A 135 9.68 -0.20 -8.27
N SER A 136 8.98 0.00 -9.38
CA SER A 136 8.43 -1.10 -10.17
C SER A 136 9.47 -2.05 -10.74
N VAL A 137 10.75 -1.68 -10.74
CA VAL A 137 11.87 -2.57 -11.11
C VAL A 137 11.94 -3.82 -10.24
N PHE A 138 11.42 -3.75 -9.01
CA PHE A 138 11.35 -4.90 -8.11
C PHE A 138 10.16 -5.81 -8.38
N LEU A 139 9.10 -5.33 -9.04
CA LEU A 139 7.92 -6.16 -9.31
C LEU A 139 8.27 -7.36 -10.18
N LYS A 140 7.76 -8.52 -9.77
CA LYS A 140 7.70 -9.70 -10.62
C LYS A 140 6.86 -9.42 -11.87
N LYS A 141 7.00 -10.24 -12.89
CA LYS A 141 6.02 -10.29 -13.98
C LYS A 141 4.63 -10.58 -13.35
N ASP A 142 3.62 -9.85 -13.80
CA ASP A 142 2.25 -9.92 -13.25
C ASP A 142 2.14 -9.53 -11.76
N GLY A 143 3.18 -8.97 -11.16
CA GLY A 143 3.15 -8.41 -9.80
C GLY A 143 2.20 -7.24 -9.70
N TYR A 144 1.60 -7.06 -8.52
CA TYR A 144 0.59 -6.03 -8.28
C TYR A 144 1.18 -4.76 -7.71
N PHE A 145 0.49 -3.64 -7.94
CA PHE A 145 0.68 -2.47 -7.11
C PHE A 145 -0.67 -1.97 -6.56
N MET A 146 -0.61 -1.38 -5.39
CA MET A 146 -1.67 -0.58 -4.79
C MET A 146 -1.11 0.80 -4.47
N LEU A 147 -1.74 1.85 -4.96
CA LEU A 147 -1.33 3.24 -4.74
C LEU A 147 -2.47 4.01 -4.07
N ALA A 148 -2.19 4.60 -2.92
CA ALA A 148 -3.06 5.60 -2.30
C ALA A 148 -2.69 6.99 -2.82
N LEU A 149 -3.21 7.35 -3.99
CA LEU A 149 -2.90 8.62 -4.64
C LEU A 149 -3.52 9.79 -3.88
N LYS A 150 -2.69 10.74 -3.48
CA LYS A 150 -3.07 11.96 -2.74
C LYS A 150 -3.06 13.16 -3.68
N ALA A 151 -4.22 13.54 -4.24
CA ALA A 151 -4.29 14.60 -5.23
C ALA A 151 -3.72 15.93 -4.74
N LYS A 152 -4.06 16.33 -3.52
CA LYS A 152 -3.60 17.60 -2.94
C LYS A 152 -2.11 17.64 -2.57
N ALA A 153 -1.44 16.50 -2.51
CA ALA A 153 0.02 16.45 -2.41
C ALA A 153 0.70 16.67 -3.77
N ILE A 154 0.04 16.32 -4.88
CA ILE A 154 0.52 16.61 -6.24
C ILE A 154 0.34 18.10 -6.54
N ASP A 155 -0.89 18.61 -6.37
CA ASP A 155 -1.21 20.01 -6.56
C ASP A 155 -2.37 20.42 -5.64
N SER A 156 -2.13 21.40 -4.78
CA SER A 156 -3.12 21.84 -3.78
C SER A 156 -4.23 22.71 -4.37
N VAL A 157 -4.04 23.27 -5.57
CA VAL A 157 -4.95 24.24 -6.21
C VAL A 157 -5.82 23.61 -7.28
N ARG A 158 -5.24 22.74 -8.11
CA ARG A 158 -5.91 22.15 -9.25
C ARG A 158 -7.12 21.28 -8.86
N ASP A 159 -8.01 21.09 -9.83
CA ASP A 159 -9.15 20.18 -9.68
C ASP A 159 -8.69 18.74 -9.45
N VAL A 160 -9.29 18.08 -8.46
CA VAL A 160 -8.90 16.73 -8.04
C VAL A 160 -9.18 15.70 -9.14
N LYS A 161 -10.27 15.85 -9.90
CA LYS A 161 -10.63 14.90 -10.97
C LYS A 161 -9.66 15.00 -12.14
N GLU A 162 -9.17 16.20 -12.46
CA GLU A 162 -8.13 16.38 -13.47
C GLU A 162 -6.84 15.68 -13.06
N ILE A 163 -6.42 15.84 -11.80
CA ILE A 163 -5.23 15.18 -11.26
C ILE A 163 -5.39 13.65 -11.34
N TYR A 164 -6.56 13.12 -10.97
CA TYR A 164 -6.82 11.68 -11.08
C TYR A 164 -6.73 11.18 -12.52
N SER A 165 -7.35 11.92 -13.46
CA SER A 165 -7.33 11.55 -14.88
C SER A 165 -5.92 11.52 -15.45
N GLU A 166 -5.10 12.54 -15.15
CA GLU A 166 -3.70 12.60 -15.57
C GLU A 166 -2.87 11.48 -14.95
N ALA A 167 -3.06 11.22 -13.66
CA ALA A 167 -2.37 10.15 -12.94
C ALA A 167 -2.67 8.78 -13.55
N LEU A 168 -3.93 8.48 -13.82
CA LEU A 168 -4.34 7.23 -14.46
C LEU A 168 -3.76 7.09 -15.87
N LYS A 169 -3.81 8.15 -16.67
CA LYS A 169 -3.19 8.18 -18.01
C LYS A 169 -1.69 7.92 -17.96
N GLU A 170 -1.00 8.50 -16.97
CA GLU A 170 0.46 8.32 -16.81
C GLU A 170 0.80 6.90 -16.34
N LEU A 171 0.03 6.35 -15.41
CA LEU A 171 0.21 4.98 -14.93
C LEU A 171 -0.06 3.94 -16.01
N SER A 172 -1.10 4.14 -16.83
CA SER A 172 -1.48 3.23 -17.92
C SER A 172 -0.41 3.05 -19.01
N LYS A 173 0.60 3.92 -19.06
CA LYS A 173 1.75 3.74 -19.96
C LYS A 173 2.66 2.56 -19.58
N ASN A 174 2.62 2.14 -18.32
CA ASN A 174 3.54 1.13 -17.77
C ASN A 174 2.83 -0.01 -17.05
N PHE A 175 1.55 0.16 -16.69
CA PHE A 175 0.79 -0.73 -15.85
C PHE A 175 -0.61 -0.97 -16.43
N GLU A 176 -1.17 -2.12 -16.18
CA GLU A 176 -2.58 -2.39 -16.34
C GLU A 176 -3.33 -1.92 -15.09
N ILE A 177 -4.25 -0.97 -15.24
CA ILE A 177 -5.11 -0.50 -14.16
C ILE A 177 -6.29 -1.44 -14.03
N LEU A 178 -6.46 -2.07 -12.88
CA LEU A 178 -7.52 -3.04 -12.62
C LEU A 178 -8.74 -2.41 -11.96
N GLU A 179 -8.52 -1.60 -10.91
CA GLU A 179 -9.59 -0.94 -10.17
C GLU A 179 -9.15 0.43 -9.66
N THR A 180 -10.12 1.33 -9.53
CA THR A 180 -9.95 2.62 -8.87
C THR A 180 -11.09 2.85 -7.89
N ILE A 181 -10.80 3.29 -6.67
CA ILE A 181 -11.78 3.55 -5.61
C ILE A 181 -11.55 4.94 -5.03
N ASN A 182 -12.54 5.83 -5.12
CA ASN A 182 -12.53 7.09 -4.38
C ASN A 182 -12.74 6.78 -2.89
N LEU A 183 -11.82 7.23 -2.05
CA LEU A 183 -11.80 6.88 -0.63
C LEU A 183 -12.74 7.73 0.25
N GLU A 184 -13.40 8.77 -0.28
CA GLU A 184 -14.37 9.52 0.50
C GLU A 184 -15.53 8.62 0.98
N PRO A 185 -16.01 8.80 2.21
CA PRO A 185 -15.70 9.85 3.18
C PRO A 185 -14.52 9.56 4.12
N TYR A 186 -13.85 8.41 4.00
CA TYR A 186 -12.77 8.01 4.92
C TYR A 186 -11.51 8.88 4.75
N GLU A 187 -11.14 9.18 3.50
CA GLU A 187 -9.98 10.01 3.15
C GLU A 187 -10.36 10.96 2.01
N LYS A 188 -10.36 12.24 2.30
CA LYS A 188 -10.69 13.29 1.32
C LYS A 188 -9.57 13.44 0.29
N ASP A 189 -9.95 13.66 -0.98
CA ASP A 189 -9.03 13.90 -2.10
C ASP A 189 -8.02 12.76 -2.33
N HIS A 190 -8.43 11.51 -1.99
CA HIS A 190 -7.63 10.31 -2.22
C HIS A 190 -8.30 9.35 -3.20
N LEU A 191 -7.50 8.83 -4.15
CA LEU A 191 -7.87 7.75 -5.04
C LEU A 191 -7.03 6.53 -4.75
N PHE A 192 -7.66 5.41 -4.42
CA PHE A 192 -6.99 4.13 -4.32
C PHE A 192 -6.94 3.47 -5.70
N ILE A 193 -5.76 3.09 -6.16
CA ILE A 193 -5.53 2.51 -7.48
C ILE A 193 -4.90 1.14 -7.30
N LEU A 194 -5.54 0.11 -7.84
CA LEU A 194 -5.00 -1.23 -7.97
C LEU A 194 -4.61 -1.48 -9.42
N GLY A 195 -3.44 -2.00 -9.64
CA GLY A 195 -2.99 -2.40 -10.98
C GLY A 195 -1.96 -3.51 -10.96
N LYS A 196 -1.55 -3.90 -12.15
CA LYS A 196 -0.54 -4.92 -12.42
C LYS A 196 0.62 -4.38 -13.24
N ASN A 197 1.78 -5.00 -13.04
CA ASN A 197 2.94 -4.80 -13.91
C ASN A 197 2.65 -5.44 -15.28
N SER A 198 2.54 -4.60 -16.32
CA SER A 198 2.29 -5.06 -17.70
C SER A 198 3.56 -5.23 -18.52
N LYS A 199 4.74 -5.00 -17.93
CA LYS A 199 6.02 -5.17 -18.64
C LYS A 199 6.35 -6.65 -18.78
N HIS A 200 6.58 -7.04 -20.01
CA HIS A 200 7.03 -8.38 -20.39
C HIS A 200 8.49 -8.64 -20.00
#